data_eff6b1a85f81d38057178049005f15ca
#
_entry.id   eff6b1a85f81d38057178049005f15ca
#
_cell.length_a   1.000
_cell.length_b   1.000
_cell.length_c   1.000
_cell.angle_alpha   90.00
_cell.angle_beta   90.00
_cell.angle_gamma   90.00
#
_symmetry.space_group_name_H-M   'P 1'
#
loop_
_entity.id
_entity.type
_entity.pdbx_description
1 polymer ?
#
loop_
_entity_poly.entity_id
_entity_poly.type
_entity_poly.pdbx_seq_one_letter_code
_entity_poly.pdbx_strand_id
1 'polypeptide(L)'
;MSNIRVTYTGLISLITSLFSSVIGLIVILVITRGLTPEEFGTWRLIINLIIYVNYILPIVTYWVTREVARGIESGKTAILSSGLFSCMGIFLYLIIIFSLSDQLDADKEILLSSFILIPMIFLNNVLVAINYGWKPHAISYGTLILEISKIPLLFVAIYWFEMGVLGVIYAVTLSYIPSIALLLIFGKEKIRDEIKISYIKKWFKFSWLPSYPGLGSILAASDVVIFSIITGSVLGLTFYGTAIIISKFCSNASLISTAVYPKLLEGKEMGSIIQNNILLLSFVAIPLATISIFFAKPGAYAVNPLYVDAYPAIIFMTFRTILFTFTAPFAQFLTGSEKVDTNENATFKDYVKSKLFTVFSIRVIQYSLYLISLTIVLLLISSSSTDSELVVYWSIVWLGVEIPFSVYFYILIKKNFKFKLEIKPVIKYIFVSIITIGFSYYLSLEFLEFNPSLIHFVPNLLLFVGLGLIGYLVLTYFIDEKTKKLVDSIINEIKPK
;
A
#
# COMPACT_ATOMS: atom_id res chain seq x y z
N MET A 1 25.08 3.12 -22.53
CA MET A 1 23.69 2.73 -22.23
C MET A 1 23.74 1.29 -21.73
N SER A 2 23.47 1.05 -20.45
CA SER A 2 23.44 -0.30 -19.90
C SER A 2 22.25 -1.03 -20.51
N ASN A 3 22.49 -2.18 -21.17
CA ASN A 3 21.43 -3.11 -21.60
C ASN A 3 20.76 -3.69 -20.34
N ILE A 4 19.87 -2.91 -19.74
CA ILE A 4 18.98 -3.40 -18.68
C ILE A 4 18.05 -4.37 -19.39
N ARG A 5 18.25 -5.67 -19.18
CA ARG A 5 17.29 -6.68 -19.64
C ARG A 5 16.01 -6.48 -18.85
N VAL A 6 15.08 -5.72 -19.40
CA VAL A 6 13.80 -5.31 -18.78
C VAL A 6 13.04 -6.54 -18.25
N THR A 7 13.11 -7.66 -18.97
CA THR A 7 12.50 -8.95 -18.59
C THR A 7 13.12 -9.53 -17.31
N TYR A 8 14.44 -9.51 -17.18
CA TYR A 8 15.15 -10.05 -16.01
C TYR A 8 14.89 -9.22 -14.75
N THR A 9 14.98 -7.90 -14.88
CA THR A 9 14.69 -6.98 -13.76
C THR A 9 13.22 -7.07 -13.33
N GLY A 10 12.30 -7.21 -14.28
CA GLY A 10 10.88 -7.39 -14.01
C GLY A 10 10.57 -8.70 -13.26
N LEU A 11 11.20 -9.80 -13.66
CA LEU A 11 11.02 -11.10 -13.00
C LEU A 11 11.56 -11.09 -11.57
N ILE A 12 12.77 -10.54 -11.35
CA ILE A 12 13.32 -10.38 -9.99
C ILE A 12 12.40 -9.53 -9.13
N SER A 13 11.93 -8.41 -9.65
CA SER A 13 11.02 -7.52 -8.90
C SER A 13 9.72 -8.22 -8.53
N LEU A 14 9.17 -9.05 -9.40
CA LEU A 14 7.94 -9.80 -9.13
C LEU A 14 8.16 -10.87 -8.05
N ILE A 15 9.21 -11.68 -8.19
CA ILE A 15 9.54 -12.72 -7.21
C ILE A 15 9.83 -12.10 -5.84
N THR A 16 10.70 -11.07 -5.78
CA THR A 16 11.02 -10.38 -4.52
C THR A 16 9.82 -9.69 -3.91
N SER A 17 8.90 -9.12 -4.69
CA SER A 17 7.67 -8.52 -4.18
C SER A 17 6.74 -9.54 -3.54
N LEU A 18 6.61 -10.72 -4.15
CA LEU A 18 5.82 -11.82 -3.58
C LEU A 18 6.41 -12.30 -2.25
N PHE A 19 7.73 -12.54 -2.20
CA PHE A 19 8.42 -12.91 -0.97
C PHE A 19 8.30 -11.83 0.10
N SER A 20 8.51 -10.55 -0.26
CA SER A 20 8.36 -9.43 0.68
C SER A 20 6.93 -9.33 1.24
N SER A 21 5.91 -9.64 0.43
CA SER A 21 4.52 -9.65 0.89
C SER A 21 4.26 -10.74 1.93
N VAL A 22 4.81 -11.94 1.71
CA VAL A 22 4.71 -13.05 2.67
C VAL A 22 5.46 -12.71 3.97
N ILE A 23 6.67 -12.20 3.85
CA ILE A 23 7.49 -11.78 5.02
C ILE A 23 6.80 -10.64 5.77
N GLY A 24 6.27 -9.65 5.05
CA GLY A 24 5.49 -8.56 5.64
C GLY A 24 4.28 -9.06 6.44
N LEU A 25 3.63 -10.13 5.98
CA LEU A 25 2.54 -10.76 6.72
C LEU A 25 3.05 -11.41 8.02
N ILE A 26 4.19 -12.10 7.98
CA ILE A 26 4.84 -12.66 9.18
C ILE A 26 5.20 -11.54 10.16
N VAL A 27 5.79 -10.45 9.68
CA VAL A 27 6.11 -9.26 10.51
C VAL A 27 4.86 -8.72 11.21
N ILE A 28 3.75 -8.59 10.48
CA ILE A 28 2.48 -8.13 11.06
C ILE A 28 2.00 -9.10 12.13
N LEU A 29 2.04 -10.41 11.89
CA LEU A 29 1.64 -11.43 12.88
C LEU A 29 2.52 -11.39 14.14
N VAL A 30 3.83 -11.19 14.00
CA VAL A 30 4.74 -11.04 15.15
C VAL A 30 4.36 -9.81 15.98
N ILE A 31 4.10 -8.68 15.34
CA ILE A 31 3.70 -7.44 16.02
C ILE A 31 2.34 -7.60 16.71
N THR A 32 1.33 -8.05 15.98
CA THR A 32 -0.06 -8.13 16.50
C THR A 32 -0.27 -9.17 17.58
N ARG A 33 0.56 -10.20 17.61
CA ARG A 33 0.51 -11.25 18.64
C ARG A 33 1.39 -10.94 19.85
N GLY A 34 2.40 -10.11 19.66
CA GLY A 34 3.33 -9.73 20.73
C GLY A 34 2.98 -8.44 21.45
N LEU A 35 2.05 -7.65 20.92
CA LEU A 35 1.56 -6.41 21.53
C LEU A 35 0.15 -6.58 22.11
N THR A 36 -0.19 -5.79 23.13
CA THR A 36 -1.59 -5.63 23.56
C THR A 36 -2.38 -4.88 22.46
N PRO A 37 -3.73 -4.94 22.51
CA PRO A 37 -4.55 -4.20 21.54
C PRO A 37 -4.26 -2.69 21.54
N GLU A 38 -4.08 -2.08 22.71
CA GLU A 38 -3.79 -0.65 22.86
C GLU A 38 -2.40 -0.31 22.32
N GLU A 39 -1.41 -1.17 22.58
CA GLU A 39 -0.07 -1.01 22.04
C GLU A 39 -0.05 -1.10 20.51
N PHE A 40 -0.80 -2.05 19.94
CA PHE A 40 -0.90 -2.13 18.47
C PHE A 40 -1.64 -0.92 17.87
N GLY A 41 -2.67 -0.42 18.56
CA GLY A 41 -3.36 0.83 18.21
C GLY A 41 -2.39 2.03 18.22
N THR A 42 -1.58 2.15 19.27
CA THR A 42 -0.53 3.18 19.39
C THR A 42 0.50 3.07 18.25
N TRP A 43 0.97 1.87 17.93
CA TRP A 43 1.84 1.65 16.76
C TRP A 43 1.20 2.11 15.46
N ARG A 44 -0.09 1.81 15.26
CA ARG A 44 -0.85 2.26 14.09
C ARG A 44 -0.94 3.79 14.01
N LEU A 45 -1.17 4.44 15.14
CA LEU A 45 -1.16 5.90 15.24
C LEU A 45 0.20 6.48 14.84
N ILE A 46 1.31 5.96 15.40
CA ILE A 46 2.68 6.40 15.08
C ILE A 46 2.94 6.33 13.57
N ILE A 47 2.64 5.20 12.93
CA ILE A 47 2.86 5.05 11.48
C ILE A 47 2.05 6.08 10.67
N ASN A 48 0.82 6.38 11.09
CA ASN A 48 0.00 7.38 10.42
C ASN A 48 0.51 8.80 10.65
N LEU A 49 0.99 9.14 11.85
CA LEU A 49 1.62 10.43 12.11
C LEU A 49 2.89 10.64 11.26
N ILE A 50 3.69 9.60 11.05
CA ILE A 50 4.87 9.64 10.19
C ILE A 50 4.51 9.90 8.72
N ILE A 51 3.31 9.53 8.25
CA ILE A 51 2.86 9.83 6.88
C ILE A 51 2.83 11.35 6.62
N TYR A 52 2.42 12.16 7.60
CA TYR A 52 2.42 13.62 7.45
C TYR A 52 3.83 14.18 7.23
N VAL A 53 4.79 13.63 7.96
CA VAL A 53 6.20 14.03 7.83
C VAL A 53 6.78 13.58 6.49
N ASN A 54 6.43 12.39 6.04
CA ASN A 54 6.89 11.82 4.77
C ASN A 54 6.40 12.60 3.54
N TYR A 55 5.43 13.50 3.69
CA TYR A 55 4.96 14.38 2.62
C TYR A 55 6.05 15.28 2.02
N ILE A 56 7.11 15.54 2.77
CA ILE A 56 8.25 16.36 2.31
C ILE A 56 9.16 15.55 1.37
N LEU A 57 9.20 14.22 1.49
CA LEU A 57 10.11 13.35 0.74
C LEU A 57 10.03 13.48 -0.79
N PRO A 58 8.85 13.56 -1.42
CA PRO A 58 8.72 13.71 -2.86
C PRO A 58 9.47 14.93 -3.44
N ILE A 59 9.68 15.98 -2.65
CA ILE A 59 10.46 17.16 -3.07
C ILE A 59 11.87 16.79 -3.53
N VAL A 60 12.47 15.77 -2.90
CA VAL A 60 13.81 15.29 -3.26
C VAL A 60 13.72 14.06 -4.17
N THR A 61 12.97 13.04 -3.78
CA THR A 61 12.99 11.73 -4.43
C THR A 61 12.50 11.78 -5.88
N TYR A 62 11.53 12.63 -6.17
CA TYR A 62 11.01 12.82 -7.53
C TYR A 62 12.08 13.31 -8.51
N TRP A 63 12.84 14.35 -8.12
CA TRP A 63 13.85 14.94 -8.98
C TRP A 63 15.09 14.07 -9.09
N VAL A 64 15.57 13.54 -7.97
CA VAL A 64 16.77 12.69 -7.93
C VAL A 64 16.62 11.48 -8.83
N THR A 65 15.47 10.79 -8.79
CA THR A 65 15.22 9.64 -9.67
C THR A 65 15.41 10.01 -11.15
N ARG A 66 14.85 11.15 -11.58
CA ARG A 66 14.93 11.61 -12.96
C ARG A 66 16.32 12.10 -13.35
N GLU A 67 16.97 12.84 -12.47
CA GLU A 67 18.31 13.38 -12.69
C GLU A 67 19.34 12.27 -12.80
N VAL A 68 19.33 11.30 -11.87
CA VAL A 68 20.23 10.14 -11.92
C VAL A 68 19.98 9.28 -13.15
N ALA A 69 18.73 9.06 -13.55
CA ALA A 69 18.39 8.32 -14.77
C ALA A 69 18.90 9.02 -16.05
N ARG A 70 18.98 10.36 -16.05
CA ARG A 70 19.54 11.18 -17.13
C ARG A 70 21.06 11.35 -17.06
N GLY A 71 21.74 10.71 -16.10
CA GLY A 71 23.17 10.82 -15.91
C GLY A 71 23.63 12.08 -15.15
N ILE A 72 22.71 12.84 -14.59
CA ILE A 72 23.02 14.04 -13.79
C ILE A 72 23.48 13.59 -12.40
N GLU A 73 24.56 14.20 -11.94
CA GLU A 73 25.25 13.89 -10.68
C GLU A 73 24.60 14.64 -9.50
N SER A 74 23.48 14.13 -9.01
CA SER A 74 22.73 14.74 -7.90
C SER A 74 22.63 13.88 -6.63
N GLY A 75 23.17 12.66 -6.65
CA GLY A 75 22.98 11.69 -5.58
C GLY A 75 23.55 12.10 -4.23
N LYS A 76 24.79 12.66 -4.17
CA LYS A 76 25.38 13.13 -2.90
C LYS A 76 24.62 14.32 -2.31
N THR A 77 24.18 15.23 -3.19
CA THR A 77 23.32 16.37 -2.79
C THR A 77 21.99 15.88 -2.21
N ALA A 78 21.43 14.82 -2.79
CA ALA A 78 20.18 14.24 -2.31
C ALA A 78 20.33 13.60 -0.91
N ILE A 79 21.44 12.90 -0.64
CA ILE A 79 21.71 12.35 0.69
C ILE A 79 21.84 13.47 1.73
N LEU A 80 22.60 14.54 1.43
CA LEU A 80 22.68 15.69 2.33
C LEU A 80 21.29 16.32 2.55
N SER A 81 20.51 16.47 1.48
CA SER A 81 19.14 16.99 1.57
C SER A 81 18.25 16.11 2.44
N SER A 82 18.41 14.77 2.39
CA SER A 82 17.63 13.87 3.25
C SER A 82 17.89 14.13 4.73
N GLY A 83 19.13 14.41 5.10
CA GLY A 83 19.48 14.83 6.48
C GLY A 83 18.80 16.13 6.90
N LEU A 84 18.88 17.16 6.06
CA LEU A 84 18.24 18.45 6.34
C LEU A 84 16.71 18.34 6.44
N PHE A 85 16.08 17.62 5.49
CA PHE A 85 14.63 17.40 5.49
C PHE A 85 14.18 16.50 6.64
N SER A 86 15.00 15.53 7.07
CA SER A 86 14.66 14.73 8.25
C SER A 86 14.65 15.55 9.54
N CYS A 87 15.57 16.52 9.69
CA CYS A 87 15.52 17.47 10.80
C CYS A 87 14.24 18.31 10.78
N MET A 88 13.85 18.82 9.61
CA MET A 88 12.56 19.52 9.46
C MET A 88 11.38 18.59 9.77
N GLY A 89 11.45 17.34 9.31
CA GLY A 89 10.45 16.31 9.58
C GLY A 89 10.32 16.00 11.07
N ILE A 90 11.43 15.86 11.80
CA ILE A 90 11.42 15.68 13.24
C ILE A 90 10.77 16.88 13.93
N PHE A 91 11.13 18.10 13.53
CA PHE A 91 10.55 19.30 14.10
C PHE A 91 9.02 19.35 13.88
N LEU A 92 8.54 19.06 12.68
CA LEU A 92 7.11 18.97 12.39
C LEU A 92 6.44 17.86 13.22
N TYR A 93 7.08 16.70 13.32
CA TYR A 93 6.58 15.58 14.11
C TYR A 93 6.41 15.96 15.59
N LEU A 94 7.40 16.63 16.16
CA LEU A 94 7.34 17.11 17.55
C LEU A 94 6.21 18.13 17.73
N ILE A 95 6.05 19.07 16.81
CA ILE A 95 4.91 20.02 16.84
C ILE A 95 3.58 19.27 16.86
N ILE A 96 3.39 18.27 15.99
CA ILE A 96 2.17 17.46 15.94
C ILE A 96 1.93 16.78 17.28
N ILE A 97 2.93 16.11 17.85
CA ILE A 97 2.81 15.42 19.14
C ILE A 97 2.48 16.41 20.25
N PHE A 98 3.21 17.51 20.38
CA PHE A 98 2.95 18.49 21.45
C PHE A 98 1.57 19.16 21.31
N SER A 99 1.04 19.26 20.09
CA SER A 99 -0.29 19.84 19.86
C SER A 99 -1.44 18.84 20.11
N LEU A 100 -1.20 17.56 19.92
CA LEU A 100 -2.25 16.54 19.93
C LEU A 100 -2.15 15.55 21.10
N SER A 101 -1.02 15.46 21.81
CA SER A 101 -0.79 14.42 22.83
C SER A 101 -1.87 14.40 23.93
N ASP A 102 -2.40 15.55 24.30
CA ASP A 102 -3.42 15.64 25.35
C ASP A 102 -4.81 15.16 24.88
N GLN A 103 -4.98 14.98 23.56
CA GLN A 103 -6.23 14.51 22.92
C GLN A 103 -6.12 13.05 22.43
N LEU A 104 -4.93 12.49 22.47
CA LEU A 104 -4.65 11.13 22.01
C LEU A 104 -4.50 10.23 23.23
N ASP A 105 -5.21 9.11 23.23
CA ASP A 105 -5.08 8.05 24.24
C ASP A 105 -3.82 7.20 23.97
N ALA A 106 -2.66 7.84 24.01
CA ALA A 106 -1.37 7.19 23.76
C ALA A 106 -0.29 7.83 24.62
N ASP A 107 0.64 7.00 25.13
CA ASP A 107 1.76 7.46 25.93
C ASP A 107 2.65 8.44 25.13
N LYS A 108 2.77 9.64 25.66
CA LYS A 108 3.56 10.72 25.04
C LYS A 108 5.03 10.37 24.89
N GLU A 109 5.61 9.63 25.84
CA GLU A 109 7.01 9.21 25.76
C GLU A 109 7.23 8.22 24.62
N ILE A 110 6.30 7.30 24.42
CA ILE A 110 6.31 6.37 23.30
C ILE A 110 6.18 7.12 21.97
N LEU A 111 5.22 8.07 21.88
CA LEU A 111 5.06 8.90 20.68
C LEU A 111 6.35 9.70 20.39
N LEU A 112 6.96 10.32 21.42
CA LEU A 112 8.18 11.06 21.24
C LEU A 112 9.33 10.15 20.78
N SER A 113 9.50 8.95 21.39
CA SER A 113 10.61 8.04 21.04
C SER A 113 10.59 7.62 19.56
N SER A 114 9.44 7.65 18.93
CA SER A 114 9.29 7.22 17.54
C SER A 114 9.89 8.18 16.49
N PHE A 115 10.32 9.41 16.89
CA PHE A 115 11.03 10.33 15.99
C PHE A 115 12.28 9.71 15.35
N ILE A 116 12.89 8.73 16.01
CA ILE A 116 14.10 8.03 15.53
C ILE A 116 13.87 7.29 14.19
N LEU A 117 12.61 6.96 13.86
CA LEU A 117 12.24 6.36 12.58
C LEU A 117 12.43 7.33 11.39
N ILE A 118 12.23 8.63 11.62
CA ILE A 118 12.18 9.63 10.55
C ILE A 118 13.49 9.69 9.74
N PRO A 119 14.69 9.87 10.35
CA PRO A 119 15.93 9.94 9.59
C PRO A 119 16.20 8.65 8.79
N MET A 120 15.89 7.49 9.36
CA MET A 120 16.08 6.21 8.68
C MET A 120 15.16 6.06 7.46
N ILE A 121 13.88 6.44 7.61
CA ILE A 121 12.91 6.44 6.52
C ILE A 121 13.35 7.42 5.42
N PHE A 122 13.79 8.63 5.77
CA PHE A 122 14.22 9.64 4.81
C PHE A 122 15.44 9.18 4.01
N LEU A 123 16.48 8.71 4.70
CA LEU A 123 17.70 8.24 4.05
C LEU A 123 17.41 7.03 3.15
N ASN A 124 16.65 6.04 3.65
CA ASN A 124 16.29 4.87 2.85
C ASN A 124 15.53 5.26 1.58
N ASN A 125 14.51 6.14 1.67
CA ASN A 125 13.73 6.56 0.52
C ASN A 125 14.55 7.34 -0.51
N VAL A 126 15.50 8.17 -0.08
CA VAL A 126 16.40 8.87 -1.01
C VAL A 126 17.34 7.89 -1.71
N LEU A 127 17.87 6.89 -1.00
CA LEU A 127 18.69 5.85 -1.60
C LEU A 127 17.90 4.96 -2.56
N VAL A 128 16.65 4.67 -2.25
CA VAL A 128 15.72 4.00 -3.17
C VAL A 128 15.55 4.85 -4.45
N ALA A 129 15.35 6.16 -4.32
CA ALA A 129 15.19 7.06 -5.47
C ALA A 129 16.45 7.11 -6.35
N ILE A 130 17.65 7.16 -5.76
CA ILE A 130 18.93 7.10 -6.48
C ILE A 130 19.04 5.77 -7.24
N ASN A 131 18.79 4.65 -6.58
CA ASN A 131 18.88 3.33 -7.20
C ASN A 131 17.80 3.09 -8.24
N TYR A 132 16.61 3.71 -8.10
CA TYR A 132 15.56 3.65 -9.11
C TYR A 132 16.03 4.25 -10.44
N GLY A 133 16.78 5.34 -10.39
CA GLY A 133 17.37 5.95 -11.57
C GLY A 133 18.62 5.23 -12.12
N TRP A 134 19.26 4.35 -11.33
CA TRP A 134 20.54 3.72 -11.68
C TRP A 134 20.47 2.20 -11.84
N LYS A 135 20.13 1.49 -10.78
CA LYS A 135 20.05 0.01 -10.70
C LYS A 135 18.71 -0.41 -10.06
N PRO A 136 17.58 -0.40 -10.80
CA PRO A 136 16.25 -0.61 -10.21
C PRO A 136 16.10 -1.93 -9.45
N HIS A 137 16.83 -2.99 -9.84
CA HIS A 137 16.82 -4.28 -9.12
C HIS A 137 17.34 -4.18 -7.69
N ALA A 138 18.21 -3.20 -7.38
CA ALA A 138 18.70 -2.98 -6.03
C ALA A 138 17.59 -2.64 -5.03
N ILE A 139 16.50 -2.01 -5.49
CA ILE A 139 15.33 -1.68 -4.66
C ILE A 139 14.66 -2.96 -4.14
N SER A 140 14.48 -3.94 -5.04
CA SER A 140 13.87 -5.21 -4.68
C SER A 140 14.67 -5.94 -3.60
N TYR A 141 15.99 -5.94 -3.72
CA TYR A 141 16.88 -6.52 -2.69
C TYR A 141 16.87 -5.71 -1.40
N GLY A 142 16.87 -4.36 -1.49
CA GLY A 142 16.78 -3.46 -0.33
C GLY A 142 15.50 -3.68 0.46
N THR A 143 14.35 -3.77 -0.22
CA THR A 143 13.06 -4.05 0.41
C THR A 143 13.03 -5.44 1.05
N LEU A 144 13.54 -6.46 0.35
CA LEU A 144 13.57 -7.82 0.87
C LEU A 144 14.42 -7.91 2.15
N ILE A 145 15.60 -7.31 2.15
CA ILE A 145 16.49 -7.30 3.32
C ILE A 145 15.90 -6.54 4.49
N LEU A 146 15.21 -5.42 4.22
CA LEU A 146 14.47 -4.66 5.22
C LEU A 146 13.41 -5.53 5.90
N GLU A 147 12.58 -6.22 5.12
CA GLU A 147 11.51 -7.06 5.67
C GLU A 147 12.06 -8.28 6.43
N ILE A 148 13.08 -8.97 5.89
CA ILE A 148 13.73 -10.09 6.57
C ILE A 148 14.36 -9.66 7.89
N SER A 149 15.02 -8.50 7.93
CA SER A 149 15.71 -7.99 9.13
C SER A 149 14.74 -7.65 10.26
N LYS A 150 13.50 -7.27 9.93
CA LYS A 150 12.47 -6.98 10.95
C LYS A 150 12.15 -8.19 11.81
N ILE A 151 12.09 -9.40 11.23
CA ILE A 151 11.62 -10.59 11.96
C ILE A 151 12.48 -10.89 13.20
N PRO A 152 13.81 -11.11 13.10
CA PRO A 152 14.62 -11.41 14.27
C PRO A 152 14.68 -10.24 15.26
N LEU A 153 14.72 -8.99 14.76
CA LEU A 153 14.77 -7.81 15.61
C LEU A 153 13.48 -7.64 16.42
N LEU A 154 12.31 -7.82 15.79
CA LEU A 154 11.03 -7.78 16.47
C LEU A 154 10.89 -8.91 17.47
N PHE A 155 11.32 -10.13 17.10
CA PHE A 155 11.26 -11.26 18.00
C PHE A 155 12.08 -11.01 19.27
N VAL A 156 13.29 -10.55 19.11
CA VAL A 156 14.17 -10.22 20.25
C VAL A 156 13.60 -9.07 21.09
N ALA A 157 13.14 -7.99 20.46
CA ALA A 157 12.66 -6.81 21.18
C ALA A 157 11.33 -7.05 21.90
N ILE A 158 10.39 -7.78 21.29
CA ILE A 158 9.05 -7.99 21.85
C ILE A 158 9.02 -9.17 22.82
N TYR A 159 9.59 -10.34 22.41
CA TYR A 159 9.42 -11.58 23.20
C TYR A 159 10.57 -11.87 24.13
N TRP A 160 11.78 -11.34 23.88
CA TRP A 160 12.93 -11.55 24.79
C TRP A 160 13.08 -10.39 25.76
N PHE A 161 13.00 -9.15 25.27
CA PHE A 161 13.15 -7.97 26.11
C PHE A 161 11.83 -7.39 26.61
N GLU A 162 10.68 -7.88 26.13
CA GLU A 162 9.32 -7.46 26.53
C GLU A 162 9.12 -5.93 26.44
N MET A 163 9.71 -5.30 25.41
CA MET A 163 9.72 -3.83 25.26
C MET A 163 8.43 -3.24 24.71
N GLY A 164 7.41 -4.07 24.38
CA GLY A 164 6.15 -3.59 23.82
C GLY A 164 6.33 -2.73 22.57
N VAL A 165 5.62 -1.59 22.47
CA VAL A 165 5.69 -0.66 21.34
C VAL A 165 7.07 -0.09 21.11
N LEU A 166 7.82 0.22 22.20
CA LEU A 166 9.20 0.71 22.10
C LEU A 166 10.09 -0.31 21.39
N GLY A 167 9.89 -1.59 21.68
CA GLY A 167 10.59 -2.68 20.99
C GLY A 167 10.30 -2.71 19.51
N VAL A 168 9.06 -2.46 19.09
CA VAL A 168 8.69 -2.35 17.67
C VAL A 168 9.38 -1.15 17.02
N ILE A 169 9.38 0.03 17.67
CA ILE A 169 10.01 1.24 17.16
C ILE A 169 11.51 1.00 16.93
N TYR A 170 12.23 0.45 17.90
CA TYR A 170 13.67 0.17 17.78
C TYR A 170 13.96 -0.93 16.76
N ALA A 171 13.20 -2.03 16.75
CA ALA A 171 13.39 -3.12 15.80
C ALA A 171 13.19 -2.66 14.35
N VAL A 172 12.14 -1.88 14.09
CA VAL A 172 11.89 -1.32 12.77
C VAL A 172 12.98 -0.30 12.39
N THR A 173 13.40 0.55 13.31
CA THR A 173 14.49 1.51 13.07
C THR A 173 15.79 0.80 12.70
N LEU A 174 16.19 -0.21 13.46
CA LEU A 174 17.40 -0.99 13.21
C LEU A 174 17.32 -1.79 11.91
N SER A 175 16.14 -2.24 11.52
CA SER A 175 15.96 -2.99 10.28
C SER A 175 16.28 -2.17 9.00
N TYR A 176 16.25 -0.84 9.08
CA TYR A 176 16.68 0.01 7.97
C TYR A 176 18.19 -0.04 7.72
N ILE A 177 19.02 -0.34 8.75
CA ILE A 177 20.49 -0.31 8.63
C ILE A 177 21.00 -1.24 7.53
N PRO A 178 20.66 -2.54 7.47
CA PRO A 178 21.13 -3.41 6.41
C PRO A 178 20.55 -3.03 5.03
N SER A 179 19.33 -2.52 4.95
CA SER A 179 18.76 -2.00 3.71
C SER A 179 19.54 -0.79 3.18
N ILE A 180 19.79 0.20 4.04
CA ILE A 180 20.58 1.40 3.73
C ILE A 180 21.99 1.01 3.28
N ALA A 181 22.66 0.10 4.00
CA ALA A 181 24.00 -0.38 3.64
C ALA A 181 24.04 -1.01 2.24
N LEU A 182 23.05 -1.87 1.93
CA LEU A 182 22.93 -2.49 0.62
C LEU A 182 22.68 -1.44 -0.47
N LEU A 183 21.74 -0.54 -0.28
CA LEU A 183 21.40 0.51 -1.24
C LEU A 183 22.58 1.48 -1.47
N LEU A 184 23.39 1.77 -0.44
CA LEU A 184 24.63 2.54 -0.55
C LEU A 184 25.66 1.80 -1.42
N ILE A 185 25.83 0.49 -1.24
CA ILE A 185 26.75 -0.32 -2.05
C ILE A 185 26.36 -0.26 -3.54
N PHE A 186 25.08 -0.46 -3.87
CA PHE A 186 24.60 -0.40 -5.25
C PHE A 186 24.64 1.01 -5.84
N GLY A 187 24.34 2.03 -5.04
CA GLY A 187 24.33 3.44 -5.43
C GLY A 187 25.69 4.14 -5.40
N LYS A 188 26.77 3.44 -4.95
CA LYS A 188 28.10 4.00 -4.69
C LYS A 188 28.65 4.91 -5.79
N GLU A 189 28.43 4.55 -7.04
CA GLU A 189 28.90 5.34 -8.19
C GLU A 189 28.18 6.68 -8.34
N LYS A 190 26.92 6.78 -7.90
CA LYS A 190 26.07 7.98 -8.01
C LYS A 190 26.11 8.87 -6.77
N ILE A 191 26.89 8.51 -5.75
CA ILE A 191 27.01 9.22 -4.47
C ILE A 191 28.39 9.90 -4.34
N ARG A 192 29.32 9.66 -5.27
CA ARG A 192 30.69 10.20 -5.21
C ARG A 192 30.83 11.65 -5.65
N ASP A 193 29.79 12.20 -6.25
CA ASP A 193 29.76 13.51 -6.87
C ASP A 193 29.89 14.66 -5.85
N GLU A 194 30.09 15.88 -6.35
CA GLU A 194 30.13 17.09 -5.52
C GLU A 194 28.72 17.51 -5.08
N ILE A 195 28.66 18.15 -3.91
CA ILE A 195 27.41 18.72 -3.39
C ILE A 195 27.13 20.03 -4.14
N LYS A 196 25.95 20.11 -4.78
CA LYS A 196 25.52 21.29 -5.54
C LYS A 196 24.23 21.88 -4.96
N ILE A 197 24.34 22.96 -4.18
CA ILE A 197 23.20 23.64 -3.54
C ILE A 197 22.17 24.15 -4.60
N SER A 198 22.61 24.38 -5.83
CA SER A 198 21.73 24.77 -6.95
C SER A 198 20.63 23.73 -7.21
N TYR A 199 20.91 22.44 -7.01
CA TYR A 199 19.89 21.40 -7.14
C TYR A 199 18.81 21.52 -6.07
N ILE A 200 19.19 21.76 -4.82
CA ILE A 200 18.24 21.94 -3.72
C ILE A 200 17.31 23.11 -4.02
N LYS A 201 17.86 24.26 -4.46
CA LYS A 201 17.06 25.45 -4.85
C LYS A 201 16.10 25.12 -5.99
N LYS A 202 16.54 24.36 -7.00
CA LYS A 202 15.70 23.91 -8.12
C LYS A 202 14.57 23.02 -7.64
N TRP A 203 14.85 22.04 -6.78
CA TRP A 203 13.86 21.12 -6.25
C TRP A 203 12.78 21.84 -5.43
N PHE A 204 13.17 22.81 -4.62
CA PHE A 204 12.21 23.67 -3.91
C PHE A 204 11.35 24.52 -4.85
N LYS A 205 11.96 25.13 -5.86
CA LYS A 205 11.23 25.95 -6.83
C LYS A 205 10.11 25.18 -7.53
N PHE A 206 10.33 23.89 -7.79
CA PHE A 206 9.39 23.02 -8.48
C PHE A 206 8.73 21.97 -7.55
N SER A 207 8.75 22.21 -6.24
CA SER A 207 8.20 21.30 -5.24
C SER A 207 6.69 21.07 -5.37
N TRP A 208 5.95 22.04 -5.90
CA TRP A 208 4.51 21.94 -6.14
C TRP A 208 4.13 20.76 -7.03
N LEU A 209 4.98 20.38 -7.97
CA LEU A 209 4.70 19.27 -8.89
C LEU A 209 4.64 17.88 -8.19
N PRO A 210 5.61 17.48 -7.38
CA PRO A 210 5.53 16.22 -6.63
C PRO A 210 4.66 16.32 -5.37
N SER A 211 4.42 17.53 -4.82
CA SER A 211 3.67 17.67 -3.57
C SER A 211 2.16 17.57 -3.77
N TYR A 212 1.62 18.07 -4.88
CA TYR A 212 0.18 18.05 -5.10
C TYR A 212 -0.44 16.63 -5.07
N PRO A 213 0.14 15.62 -5.73
CA PRO A 213 -0.33 14.22 -5.59
C PRO A 213 -0.31 13.69 -4.14
N GLY A 214 0.66 14.14 -3.35
CA GLY A 214 0.83 13.74 -1.96
C GLY A 214 -0.28 14.23 -1.02
N LEU A 215 -0.99 15.33 -1.36
CA LEU A 215 -2.10 15.87 -0.55
C LEU A 215 -3.19 14.81 -0.30
N GLY A 216 -3.51 14.01 -1.31
CA GLY A 216 -4.47 12.92 -1.16
C GLY A 216 -4.04 11.90 -0.10
N SER A 217 -2.74 11.60 0.01
CA SER A 217 -2.22 10.67 1.02
C SER A 217 -2.30 11.23 2.44
N ILE A 218 -2.07 12.53 2.60
CA ILE A 218 -2.24 13.21 3.90
C ILE A 218 -3.70 13.16 4.32
N LEU A 219 -4.61 13.58 3.43
CA LEU A 219 -6.03 13.54 3.72
C LEU A 219 -6.48 12.12 4.07
N ALA A 220 -6.04 11.11 3.32
CA ALA A 220 -6.37 9.73 3.65
C ALA A 220 -5.89 9.31 5.04
N ALA A 221 -4.69 9.73 5.44
CA ALA A 221 -4.12 9.40 6.76
C ALA A 221 -4.76 10.20 7.91
N SER A 222 -5.48 11.29 7.61
CA SER A 222 -6.14 12.11 8.63
C SER A 222 -7.31 11.40 9.32
N ASP A 223 -7.84 10.34 8.71
CA ASP A 223 -8.92 9.55 9.27
C ASP A 223 -8.57 8.92 10.63
N VAL A 224 -7.36 8.39 10.77
CA VAL A 224 -6.85 7.81 12.02
C VAL A 224 -6.75 8.87 13.12
N VAL A 225 -6.24 10.05 12.80
CA VAL A 225 -6.11 11.15 13.78
C VAL A 225 -7.48 11.69 14.19
N ILE A 226 -8.39 11.88 13.23
CA ILE A 226 -9.77 12.32 13.49
C ILE A 226 -10.49 11.31 14.39
N PHE A 227 -10.36 10.01 14.08
CA PHE A 227 -10.92 8.95 14.90
C PHE A 227 -10.40 9.05 16.35
N SER A 228 -9.08 9.08 16.53
CA SER A 228 -8.47 9.11 17.87
C SER A 228 -8.85 10.35 18.67
N ILE A 229 -8.95 11.53 18.03
CA ILE A 229 -9.35 12.78 18.71
C ILE A 229 -10.82 12.72 19.14
N ILE A 230 -11.72 12.21 18.28
CA ILE A 230 -13.16 12.21 18.58
C ILE A 230 -13.53 11.13 19.59
N THR A 231 -12.92 9.96 19.48
CA THR A 231 -13.25 8.81 20.36
C THR A 231 -12.41 8.78 21.63
N GLY A 232 -11.26 9.47 21.66
CA GLY A 232 -10.29 9.36 22.76
C GLY A 232 -9.74 7.93 22.92
N SER A 233 -9.76 7.09 21.86
CA SER A 233 -9.36 5.70 21.94
C SER A 233 -8.38 5.33 20.83
N VAL A 234 -7.36 4.56 21.19
CA VAL A 234 -6.44 3.89 20.23
C VAL A 234 -6.88 2.45 19.94
N LEU A 235 -7.77 1.88 20.77
CA LEU A 235 -8.24 0.49 20.58
C LEU A 235 -8.99 0.33 19.26
N GLY A 236 -9.81 1.29 18.85
CA GLY A 236 -10.46 1.29 17.54
C GLY A 236 -9.48 1.22 16.38
N LEU A 237 -8.28 1.80 16.53
CA LEU A 237 -7.23 1.72 15.49
C LEU A 237 -6.71 0.29 15.31
N THR A 238 -6.80 -0.54 16.33
CA THR A 238 -6.45 -1.96 16.29
C THR A 238 -7.41 -2.74 15.39
N PHE A 239 -8.72 -2.55 15.58
CA PHE A 239 -9.75 -3.14 14.72
C PHE A 239 -9.66 -2.61 13.28
N TYR A 240 -9.45 -1.30 13.11
CA TYR A 240 -9.24 -0.69 11.81
C TYR A 240 -7.98 -1.21 11.12
N GLY A 241 -6.86 -1.32 11.85
CA GLY A 241 -5.62 -1.88 11.35
C GLY A 241 -5.80 -3.31 10.86
N THR A 242 -6.50 -4.14 11.61
CA THR A 242 -6.82 -5.53 11.26
C THR A 242 -7.70 -5.58 9.99
N ALA A 243 -8.72 -4.72 9.91
CA ALA A 243 -9.57 -4.65 8.73
C ALA A 243 -8.79 -4.25 7.47
N ILE A 244 -7.87 -3.29 7.58
CA ILE A 244 -6.99 -2.92 6.46
C ILE A 244 -6.06 -4.07 6.06
N ILE A 245 -5.44 -4.76 7.01
CA ILE A 245 -4.49 -5.85 6.73
C ILE A 245 -5.15 -6.91 5.85
N ILE A 246 -6.34 -7.38 6.24
CA ILE A 246 -7.04 -8.45 5.54
C ILE A 246 -7.65 -7.97 4.23
N SER A 247 -8.29 -6.80 4.22
CA SER A 247 -8.90 -6.27 3.00
C SER A 247 -7.88 -5.96 1.90
N LYS A 248 -6.63 -5.65 2.26
CA LYS A 248 -5.55 -5.39 1.30
C LYS A 248 -5.13 -6.60 0.47
N PHE A 249 -5.49 -7.83 0.84
CA PHE A 249 -5.14 -9.00 0.04
C PHE A 249 -5.62 -8.87 -1.41
N CYS A 250 -6.82 -8.37 -1.64
CA CYS A 250 -7.34 -8.19 -2.99
C CYS A 250 -6.59 -7.11 -3.79
N SER A 251 -5.98 -6.12 -3.13
CA SER A 251 -5.21 -5.07 -3.80
C SER A 251 -3.90 -5.56 -4.41
N ASN A 252 -3.38 -6.72 -3.98
CA ASN A 252 -2.20 -7.34 -4.58
C ASN A 252 -2.41 -7.66 -6.07
N ALA A 253 -3.65 -7.82 -6.50
CA ALA A 253 -3.98 -7.97 -7.93
C ALA A 253 -3.50 -6.76 -8.77
N SER A 254 -3.38 -5.56 -8.18
CA SER A 254 -2.91 -4.36 -8.88
C SER A 254 -1.45 -4.47 -9.38
N LEU A 255 -0.64 -5.40 -8.83
CA LEU A 255 0.71 -5.70 -9.32
C LEU A 255 0.69 -6.11 -10.81
N ILE A 256 -0.40 -6.73 -11.27
CA ILE A 256 -0.60 -7.06 -12.69
C ILE A 256 -0.62 -5.80 -13.55
N SER A 257 -1.27 -4.74 -13.08
CA SER A 257 -1.38 -3.47 -13.80
C SER A 257 -0.03 -2.75 -13.91
N THR A 258 0.85 -2.89 -12.91
CA THR A 258 2.19 -2.29 -12.96
C THR A 258 3.06 -2.91 -14.06
N ALA A 259 2.90 -4.20 -14.33
CA ALA A 259 3.62 -4.89 -15.41
C ALA A 259 3.16 -4.44 -16.81
N VAL A 260 1.94 -3.95 -16.94
CA VAL A 260 1.36 -3.48 -18.20
C VAL A 260 1.70 -2.01 -18.48
N TYR A 261 2.03 -1.22 -17.45
CA TYR A 261 2.29 0.22 -17.54
C TYR A 261 3.34 0.63 -18.60
N PRO A 262 4.50 -0.06 -18.76
CA PRO A 262 5.46 0.28 -19.81
C PRO A 262 4.89 0.18 -21.23
N LYS A 263 4.02 -0.79 -21.51
CA LYS A 263 3.37 -0.95 -22.82
C LYS A 263 2.39 0.19 -23.13
N LEU A 264 1.80 0.81 -22.09
CA LEU A 264 0.93 1.96 -22.26
C LEU A 264 1.69 3.22 -22.72
N LEU A 265 2.93 3.37 -22.28
CA LEU A 265 3.79 4.49 -22.67
C LEU A 265 4.20 4.41 -24.15
N GLU A 266 4.16 3.23 -24.78
CA GLU A 266 4.41 3.03 -26.21
C GLU A 266 3.29 3.55 -27.11
N GLY A 267 2.10 3.83 -26.57
CA GLY A 267 1.02 4.54 -27.28
C GLY A 267 0.24 3.73 -28.30
N LYS A 268 0.48 2.41 -28.41
CA LYS A 268 -0.21 1.52 -29.37
C LYS A 268 -1.40 0.83 -28.70
N GLU A 269 -2.56 0.82 -29.37
CA GLU A 269 -3.76 0.05 -29.00
C GLU A 269 -4.17 0.12 -27.52
N MET A 270 -4.17 1.31 -26.92
CA MET A 270 -4.47 1.50 -25.49
C MET A 270 -5.81 0.85 -25.05
N GLY A 271 -6.82 0.82 -25.93
CA GLY A 271 -8.13 0.24 -25.62
C GLY A 271 -8.08 -1.25 -25.33
N SER A 272 -7.35 -2.03 -26.13
CA SER A 272 -7.19 -3.48 -25.95
C SER A 272 -6.35 -3.79 -24.71
N ILE A 273 -5.32 -2.98 -24.45
CA ILE A 273 -4.46 -3.11 -23.26
C ILE A 273 -5.28 -2.88 -21.99
N ILE A 274 -6.09 -1.83 -21.94
CA ILE A 274 -6.96 -1.51 -20.80
C ILE A 274 -7.97 -2.65 -20.57
N GLN A 275 -8.62 -3.12 -21.64
CA GLN A 275 -9.59 -4.21 -21.57
C GLN A 275 -8.98 -5.50 -21.00
N ASN A 276 -7.81 -5.92 -21.50
CA ASN A 276 -7.11 -7.10 -21.03
C ASN A 276 -6.61 -6.93 -19.58
N ASN A 277 -6.17 -5.73 -19.23
CA ASN A 277 -5.76 -5.44 -17.85
C ASN A 277 -6.92 -5.56 -16.88
N ILE A 278 -8.10 -4.99 -17.18
CA ILE A 278 -9.30 -5.11 -16.35
C ILE A 278 -9.70 -6.58 -16.18
N LEU A 279 -9.61 -7.36 -17.24
CA LEU A 279 -9.97 -8.78 -17.20
C LEU A 279 -9.03 -9.59 -16.31
N LEU A 280 -7.73 -9.42 -16.47
CA LEU A 280 -6.71 -10.06 -15.63
C LEU A 280 -6.82 -9.62 -14.17
N LEU A 281 -7.06 -8.33 -13.95
CA LEU A 281 -7.28 -7.77 -12.63
C LEU A 281 -8.51 -8.40 -11.97
N SER A 282 -9.62 -8.55 -12.73
CA SER A 282 -10.84 -9.20 -12.25
C SER A 282 -10.61 -10.66 -11.90
N PHE A 283 -9.88 -11.40 -12.74
CA PHE A 283 -9.55 -12.80 -12.53
C PHE A 283 -8.82 -13.04 -11.20
N VAL A 284 -7.94 -12.13 -10.79
CA VAL A 284 -7.16 -12.26 -9.54
C VAL A 284 -7.81 -11.54 -8.36
N ALA A 285 -8.35 -10.31 -8.54
CA ALA A 285 -8.89 -9.53 -7.43
C ALA A 285 -10.18 -10.11 -6.85
N ILE A 286 -11.04 -10.67 -7.71
CA ILE A 286 -12.35 -11.21 -7.27
C ILE A 286 -12.19 -12.37 -6.29
N PRO A 287 -11.43 -13.45 -6.59
CA PRO A 287 -11.28 -14.54 -5.62
C PRO A 287 -10.56 -14.08 -4.35
N LEU A 288 -9.57 -13.19 -4.43
CA LEU A 288 -8.90 -12.66 -3.23
C LEU A 288 -9.87 -11.83 -2.36
N ALA A 289 -10.74 -11.03 -2.98
CA ALA A 289 -11.78 -10.31 -2.24
C ALA A 289 -12.80 -11.28 -1.63
N THR A 290 -13.20 -12.31 -2.37
CA THR A 290 -14.13 -13.34 -1.87
C THR A 290 -13.55 -14.06 -0.66
N ILE A 291 -12.25 -14.40 -0.67
CA ILE A 291 -11.55 -14.97 0.50
C ILE A 291 -11.61 -13.97 1.67
N SER A 292 -11.24 -12.71 1.45
CA SER A 292 -11.26 -11.69 2.50
C SER A 292 -12.65 -11.50 3.12
N ILE A 293 -13.72 -11.73 2.36
CA ILE A 293 -15.11 -11.62 2.85
C ILE A 293 -15.53 -12.88 3.60
N PHE A 294 -15.42 -14.08 3.00
CA PHE A 294 -15.87 -15.30 3.63
C PHE A 294 -15.02 -15.66 4.85
N PHE A 295 -13.70 -15.54 4.73
CA PHE A 295 -12.76 -15.81 5.83
C PHE A 295 -12.45 -14.57 6.68
N ALA A 296 -13.32 -13.54 6.71
CA ALA A 296 -13.13 -12.34 7.51
C ALA A 296 -12.93 -12.66 8.99
N LYS A 297 -13.81 -13.47 9.60
CA LYS A 297 -13.74 -13.86 11.01
C LYS A 297 -12.53 -14.76 11.31
N PRO A 298 -12.28 -15.86 10.59
CA PRO A 298 -11.06 -16.65 10.77
C PRO A 298 -9.78 -15.84 10.51
N GLY A 299 -9.80 -14.91 9.54
CA GLY A 299 -8.68 -14.04 9.23
C GLY A 299 -8.37 -13.07 10.36
N ALA A 300 -9.39 -12.42 10.94
CA ALA A 300 -9.21 -11.57 12.12
C ALA A 300 -8.62 -12.37 13.29
N TYR A 301 -9.14 -13.55 13.55
CA TYR A 301 -8.60 -14.46 14.57
C TYR A 301 -7.15 -14.89 14.31
N ALA A 302 -6.78 -15.11 13.05
CA ALA A 302 -5.41 -15.43 12.68
C ALA A 302 -4.45 -14.26 13.03
N VAL A 303 -4.87 -13.01 12.77
CA VAL A 303 -4.10 -11.83 13.16
C VAL A 303 -3.93 -11.77 14.68
N ASN A 304 -5.05 -11.76 15.42
CA ASN A 304 -5.06 -11.94 16.88
C ASN A 304 -6.47 -12.36 17.32
N PRO A 305 -6.62 -13.36 18.23
CA PRO A 305 -7.92 -13.78 18.76
C PRO A 305 -8.75 -12.65 19.34
N LEU A 306 -8.09 -11.61 19.91
CA LEU A 306 -8.74 -10.45 20.50
C LEU A 306 -9.33 -9.48 19.45
N TYR A 307 -8.99 -9.67 18.17
CA TYR A 307 -9.41 -8.75 17.08
C TYR A 307 -10.56 -9.32 16.24
N VAL A 308 -11.19 -10.39 16.69
CA VAL A 308 -12.28 -11.05 15.95
C VAL A 308 -13.41 -10.08 15.63
N ASP A 309 -13.74 -9.18 16.52
CA ASP A 309 -14.83 -8.22 16.35
C ASP A 309 -14.61 -7.20 15.22
N ALA A 310 -13.40 -7.19 14.63
CA ALA A 310 -13.12 -6.43 13.41
C ALA A 310 -13.76 -7.05 12.14
N TYR A 311 -14.29 -8.31 12.19
CA TYR A 311 -14.71 -9.02 10.98
C TYR A 311 -15.78 -8.29 10.14
N PRO A 312 -16.78 -7.57 10.70
CA PRO A 312 -17.73 -6.85 9.86
C PRO A 312 -17.06 -5.69 9.10
N ALA A 313 -16.12 -4.99 9.75
CA ALA A 313 -15.36 -3.92 9.11
C ALA A 313 -14.49 -4.46 7.97
N ILE A 314 -13.91 -5.66 8.10
CA ILE A 314 -13.16 -6.33 7.04
C ILE A 314 -14.00 -6.48 5.77
N ILE A 315 -15.27 -6.86 5.91
CA ILE A 315 -16.19 -7.06 4.78
C ILE A 315 -16.38 -5.73 4.01
N PHE A 316 -16.77 -4.66 4.69
CA PHE A 316 -16.98 -3.36 4.05
C PHE A 316 -15.68 -2.77 3.47
N MET A 317 -14.57 -2.90 4.20
CA MET A 317 -13.24 -2.51 3.71
C MET A 317 -12.81 -3.31 2.48
N THR A 318 -13.17 -4.58 2.38
CA THR A 318 -12.87 -5.41 1.21
C THR A 318 -13.66 -4.92 -0.02
N PHE A 319 -14.97 -4.61 0.13
CA PHE A 319 -15.73 -4.00 -0.95
C PHE A 319 -15.13 -2.66 -1.41
N ARG A 320 -14.73 -1.82 -0.48
CA ARG A 320 -14.03 -0.58 -0.79
C ARG A 320 -12.69 -0.83 -1.51
N THR A 321 -11.90 -1.78 -1.00
CA THR A 321 -10.57 -2.06 -1.54
C THR A 321 -10.64 -2.65 -2.94
N ILE A 322 -11.62 -3.49 -3.25
CA ILE A 322 -11.78 -4.02 -4.61
C ILE A 322 -12.14 -2.89 -5.60
N LEU A 323 -13.02 -1.96 -5.24
CA LEU A 323 -13.34 -0.79 -6.05
C LEU A 323 -12.08 0.05 -6.31
N PHE A 324 -11.30 0.33 -5.27
CA PHE A 324 -10.04 1.05 -5.39
C PHE A 324 -9.03 0.32 -6.27
N THR A 325 -8.96 -1.02 -6.19
CA THR A 325 -8.07 -1.86 -6.99
C THR A 325 -8.33 -1.71 -8.49
N PHE A 326 -9.56 -1.43 -8.90
CA PHE A 326 -9.89 -1.12 -10.29
C PHE A 326 -9.64 0.36 -10.65
N THR A 327 -9.91 1.28 -9.73
CA THR A 327 -9.80 2.72 -10.02
C THR A 327 -8.37 3.24 -10.00
N ALA A 328 -7.46 2.62 -9.25
CA ALA A 328 -6.05 3.02 -9.19
C ALA A 328 -5.35 2.88 -10.56
N PRO A 329 -5.46 1.76 -11.31
CA PRO A 329 -4.97 1.66 -12.68
C PRO A 329 -5.61 2.67 -13.63
N PHE A 330 -6.91 2.98 -13.50
CA PHE A 330 -7.55 4.00 -14.33
C PHE A 330 -6.89 5.37 -14.16
N ALA A 331 -6.59 5.74 -12.91
CA ALA A 331 -5.84 6.95 -12.63
C ALA A 331 -4.44 6.91 -13.28
N GLN A 332 -3.73 5.79 -13.20
CA GLN A 332 -2.41 5.62 -13.83
C GLN A 332 -2.48 5.72 -15.36
N PHE A 333 -3.50 5.14 -16.01
CA PHE A 333 -3.67 5.23 -17.46
C PHE A 333 -3.94 6.66 -17.93
N LEU A 334 -4.75 7.40 -17.17
CA LEU A 334 -5.04 8.80 -17.46
C LEU A 334 -3.80 9.68 -17.30
N THR A 335 -3.05 9.52 -16.21
CA THR A 335 -1.85 10.30 -15.94
C THR A 335 -0.67 9.90 -16.82
N GLY A 336 -0.51 8.61 -17.14
CA GLY A 336 0.56 8.10 -18.01
C GLY A 336 0.42 8.55 -19.48
N SER A 337 -0.79 8.91 -19.92
CA SER A 337 -1.00 9.46 -21.26
C SER A 337 -0.67 10.95 -21.39
N GLU A 338 -0.33 11.61 -20.28
CA GLU A 338 -0.06 13.06 -20.25
C GLU A 338 1.43 13.35 -20.52
N LYS A 339 1.70 14.48 -21.17
CA LYS A 339 3.05 14.90 -21.57
C LYS A 339 3.53 16.20 -20.93
N VAL A 340 2.72 16.82 -20.09
CA VAL A 340 3.03 18.11 -19.47
C VAL A 340 4.28 18.03 -18.58
N ASP A 341 4.51 16.90 -17.93
CA ASP A 341 5.67 16.64 -17.05
C ASP A 341 6.98 16.44 -17.82
N THR A 342 6.92 16.20 -19.13
CA THR A 342 8.09 16.06 -20.00
C THR A 342 8.50 17.38 -20.68
N ASN A 343 7.65 18.41 -20.60
CA ASN A 343 7.90 19.71 -21.19
C ASN A 343 8.64 20.64 -20.21
N GLU A 344 9.90 20.94 -20.47
CA GLU A 344 10.73 21.82 -19.62
C GLU A 344 10.21 23.27 -19.53
N ASN A 345 9.38 23.69 -20.48
CA ASN A 345 8.77 25.02 -20.53
C ASN A 345 7.33 25.04 -20.01
N ALA A 346 6.83 23.92 -19.46
CA ALA A 346 5.47 23.86 -18.95
C ALA A 346 5.26 24.85 -17.80
N THR A 347 4.20 25.63 -17.91
CA THR A 347 3.77 26.57 -16.87
C THR A 347 2.79 25.88 -15.89
N PHE A 348 2.59 26.49 -14.73
CA PHE A 348 1.56 26.02 -13.79
C PHE A 348 0.16 26.01 -14.44
N LYS A 349 -0.14 26.95 -15.34
CA LYS A 349 -1.41 26.98 -16.07
C LYS A 349 -1.59 25.77 -17.00
N ASP A 350 -0.52 25.29 -17.62
CA ASP A 350 -0.55 24.09 -18.46
C ASP A 350 -0.78 22.85 -17.60
N TYR A 351 -0.15 22.79 -16.42
CA TYR A 351 -0.38 21.72 -15.45
C TYR A 351 -1.85 21.67 -14.98
N VAL A 352 -2.44 22.81 -14.60
CA VAL A 352 -3.85 22.89 -14.16
C VAL A 352 -4.84 22.37 -15.22
N LYS A 353 -4.50 22.53 -16.50
CA LYS A 353 -5.31 22.02 -17.64
C LYS A 353 -5.07 20.53 -17.92
N SER A 354 -4.07 19.93 -17.34
CA SER A 354 -3.68 18.55 -17.62
C SER A 354 -4.55 17.52 -16.91
N LYS A 355 -4.53 16.27 -17.41
CA LYS A 355 -5.17 15.12 -16.75
C LYS A 355 -4.51 14.80 -15.41
N LEU A 356 -3.20 15.10 -15.26
CA LEU A 356 -2.48 14.99 -13.99
C LEU A 356 -3.19 15.77 -12.89
N PHE A 357 -3.42 17.06 -13.12
CA PHE A 357 -4.12 17.92 -12.15
C PHE A 357 -5.54 17.42 -11.89
N THR A 358 -6.28 17.08 -12.94
CA THR A 358 -7.66 16.61 -12.83
C THR A 358 -7.77 15.36 -11.96
N VAL A 359 -6.95 14.34 -12.22
CA VAL A 359 -6.98 13.07 -11.49
C VAL A 359 -6.65 13.27 -10.01
N PHE A 360 -5.62 14.06 -9.70
CA PHE A 360 -5.24 14.34 -8.31
C PHE A 360 -6.28 15.20 -7.59
N SER A 361 -6.88 16.19 -8.28
CA SER A 361 -7.96 17.00 -7.71
C SER A 361 -9.19 16.15 -7.35
N ILE A 362 -9.57 15.21 -8.20
CA ILE A 362 -10.66 14.27 -7.90
C ILE A 362 -10.36 13.48 -6.62
N ARG A 363 -9.12 13.00 -6.43
CA ARG A 363 -8.73 12.29 -5.21
C ARG A 363 -8.76 13.19 -3.98
N VAL A 364 -8.29 14.43 -4.10
CA VAL A 364 -8.37 15.43 -3.01
C VAL A 364 -9.82 15.68 -2.61
N ILE A 365 -10.72 15.90 -3.58
CA ILE A 365 -12.16 16.08 -3.33
C ILE A 365 -12.76 14.83 -2.67
N GLN A 366 -12.45 13.65 -3.17
CA GLN A 366 -12.91 12.38 -2.63
C GLN A 366 -12.53 12.22 -1.15
N TYR A 367 -11.26 12.41 -0.82
CA TYR A 367 -10.79 12.27 0.56
C TYR A 367 -11.32 13.37 1.47
N SER A 368 -11.48 14.60 0.97
CA SER A 368 -12.11 15.67 1.75
C SER A 368 -13.57 15.36 2.10
N LEU A 369 -14.36 14.90 1.13
CA LEU A 369 -15.73 14.47 1.37
C LEU A 369 -15.80 13.28 2.33
N TYR A 370 -14.89 12.33 2.18
CA TYR A 370 -14.77 11.19 3.08
C TYR A 370 -14.49 11.64 4.53
N LEU A 371 -13.52 12.52 4.75
CA LEU A 371 -13.18 13.02 6.09
C LEU A 371 -14.32 13.80 6.73
N ILE A 372 -14.98 14.66 5.96
CA ILE A 372 -16.16 15.40 6.44
C ILE A 372 -17.26 14.41 6.87
N SER A 373 -17.57 13.44 6.01
CA SER A 373 -18.60 12.44 6.31
C SER A 373 -18.24 11.59 7.53
N LEU A 374 -16.96 11.16 7.63
CA LEU A 374 -16.46 10.41 8.77
C LEU A 374 -16.57 11.20 10.07
N THR A 375 -16.13 12.46 10.05
CA THR A 375 -16.20 13.35 11.21
C THR A 375 -17.65 13.52 11.71
N ILE A 376 -18.58 13.77 10.80
CA ILE A 376 -20.01 13.91 11.15
C ILE A 376 -20.53 12.61 11.79
N VAL A 377 -20.27 11.46 11.17
CA VAL A 377 -20.74 10.17 11.69
C VAL A 377 -20.14 9.89 13.07
N LEU A 378 -18.82 10.06 13.23
CA LEU A 378 -18.17 9.82 14.52
C LEU A 378 -18.71 10.75 15.63
N LEU A 379 -18.92 12.04 15.36
CA LEU A 379 -19.50 12.98 16.33
C LEU A 379 -20.92 12.59 16.77
N LEU A 380 -21.70 11.95 15.89
CA LEU A 380 -23.06 11.55 16.19
C LEU A 380 -23.16 10.25 17.00
N ILE A 381 -22.21 9.31 16.81
CA ILE A 381 -22.36 7.95 17.34
C ILE A 381 -21.28 7.54 18.35
N SER A 382 -20.21 8.32 18.53
CA SER A 382 -19.07 7.94 19.39
C SER A 382 -19.45 7.66 20.85
N SER A 383 -20.46 8.37 21.37
CA SER A 383 -20.92 8.20 22.75
C SER A 383 -21.81 6.98 22.98
N SER A 384 -22.34 6.34 21.94
CA SER A 384 -23.32 5.25 22.03
C SER A 384 -22.85 3.92 21.46
N SER A 385 -21.66 3.87 20.86
CA SER A 385 -21.14 2.70 20.14
C SER A 385 -19.81 2.24 20.72
N THR A 386 -19.54 0.94 20.62
CA THR A 386 -18.24 0.34 20.95
C THR A 386 -17.20 0.67 19.89
N ASP A 387 -15.92 0.56 20.22
CA ASP A 387 -14.80 0.81 19.28
C ASP A 387 -14.89 -0.05 18.01
N SER A 388 -15.27 -1.32 18.14
CA SER A 388 -15.48 -2.21 17.00
C SER A 388 -16.63 -1.76 16.09
N GLU A 389 -17.75 -1.32 16.66
CA GLU A 389 -18.89 -0.79 15.90
C GLU A 389 -18.53 0.53 15.21
N LEU A 390 -17.80 1.43 15.88
CA LEU A 390 -17.31 2.67 15.27
C LEU A 390 -16.46 2.40 14.02
N VAL A 391 -15.62 1.36 14.05
CA VAL A 391 -14.80 0.96 12.89
C VAL A 391 -15.68 0.38 11.78
N VAL A 392 -16.78 -0.29 12.09
CA VAL A 392 -17.75 -0.72 11.06
C VAL A 392 -18.37 0.49 10.37
N TYR A 393 -18.86 1.48 11.12
CA TYR A 393 -19.40 2.72 10.55
C TYR A 393 -18.35 3.47 9.74
N TRP A 394 -17.12 3.55 10.23
CA TRP A 394 -15.99 4.11 9.49
C TRP A 394 -15.80 3.43 8.12
N SER A 395 -15.84 2.09 8.11
CA SER A 395 -15.70 1.28 6.89
C SER A 395 -16.85 1.51 5.91
N ILE A 396 -18.07 1.66 6.41
CA ILE A 396 -19.27 1.95 5.62
C ILE A 396 -19.18 3.35 4.98
N VAL A 397 -18.77 4.35 5.76
CA VAL A 397 -18.58 5.73 5.25
C VAL A 397 -17.55 5.74 4.12
N TRP A 398 -16.43 5.04 4.33
CA TRP A 398 -15.38 4.99 3.29
C TRP A 398 -15.87 4.30 2.02
N LEU A 399 -16.58 3.16 2.15
CA LEU A 399 -17.18 2.48 1.00
C LEU A 399 -18.22 3.39 0.30
N GLY A 400 -19.08 4.06 1.08
CA GLY A 400 -20.11 4.95 0.53
C GLY A 400 -19.54 6.07 -0.33
N VAL A 401 -18.41 6.64 0.09
CA VAL A 401 -17.72 7.66 -0.71
C VAL A 401 -16.95 7.04 -1.89
N GLU A 402 -16.35 5.86 -1.74
CA GLU A 402 -15.59 5.22 -2.83
C GLU A 402 -16.49 4.88 -4.04
N ILE A 403 -17.75 4.48 -3.83
CA ILE A 403 -18.66 4.05 -4.91
C ILE A 403 -18.84 5.14 -5.98
N PRO A 404 -19.32 6.36 -5.69
CA PRO A 404 -19.56 7.38 -6.71
C PRO A 404 -18.27 7.81 -7.41
N PHE A 405 -17.14 7.88 -6.70
CA PHE A 405 -15.86 8.21 -7.32
C PHE A 405 -15.33 7.09 -8.22
N SER A 406 -15.58 5.83 -7.87
CA SER A 406 -15.25 4.68 -8.73
C SER A 406 -16.05 4.72 -10.03
N VAL A 407 -17.34 5.01 -9.96
CA VAL A 407 -18.18 5.20 -11.14
C VAL A 407 -17.69 6.38 -11.98
N TYR A 408 -17.32 7.49 -11.35
CA TYR A 408 -16.79 8.66 -12.05
C TYR A 408 -15.46 8.35 -12.77
N PHE A 409 -14.53 7.66 -12.12
CA PHE A 409 -13.28 7.22 -12.76
C PHE A 409 -13.53 6.29 -13.94
N TYR A 410 -14.50 5.38 -13.83
CA TYR A 410 -14.89 4.51 -14.95
C TYR A 410 -15.46 5.32 -16.14
N ILE A 411 -16.30 6.31 -15.89
CA ILE A 411 -16.83 7.20 -16.94
C ILE A 411 -15.69 7.99 -17.57
N LEU A 412 -14.77 8.51 -16.75
CA LEU A 412 -13.64 9.31 -17.21
C LEU A 412 -12.69 8.50 -18.10
N ILE A 413 -12.37 7.25 -17.73
CA ILE A 413 -11.49 6.41 -18.55
C ILE A 413 -12.18 6.01 -19.86
N LYS A 414 -13.48 5.70 -19.82
CA LYS A 414 -14.27 5.35 -21.01
C LYS A 414 -14.39 6.52 -22.01
N LYS A 415 -14.42 7.76 -21.50
CA LYS A 415 -14.42 8.98 -22.32
C LYS A 415 -13.08 9.19 -23.04
N ASN A 416 -11.96 8.87 -22.37
CA ASN A 416 -10.62 9.10 -22.91
C ASN A 416 -10.10 7.95 -23.78
N PHE A 417 -10.57 6.72 -23.55
CA PHE A 417 -10.10 5.52 -24.25
C PHE A 417 -11.29 4.69 -24.75
N LYS A 418 -11.22 4.26 -26.00
CA LYS A 418 -12.23 3.39 -26.59
C LYS A 418 -11.93 1.94 -26.23
N PHE A 419 -12.65 1.36 -25.28
CA PHE A 419 -12.59 -0.05 -24.93
C PHE A 419 -13.99 -0.60 -24.59
N LYS A 420 -14.15 -1.91 -24.71
CA LYS A 420 -15.39 -2.61 -24.33
C LYS A 420 -15.13 -3.42 -23.08
N LEU A 421 -15.91 -3.17 -22.02
CA LEU A 421 -15.87 -4.01 -20.84
C LEU A 421 -16.55 -5.36 -21.14
N GLU A 422 -15.81 -6.44 -21.00
CA GLU A 422 -16.36 -7.79 -21.13
C GLU A 422 -16.93 -8.24 -19.78
N ILE A 423 -18.23 -7.99 -19.61
CA ILE A 423 -18.92 -8.29 -18.34
C ILE A 423 -19.09 -9.80 -18.13
N LYS A 424 -19.27 -10.58 -19.21
CA LYS A 424 -19.52 -12.05 -19.12
C LYS A 424 -18.42 -12.81 -18.36
N PRO A 425 -17.11 -12.66 -18.66
CA PRO A 425 -16.06 -13.30 -17.88
C PRO A 425 -16.04 -12.83 -16.41
N VAL A 426 -16.27 -11.54 -16.15
CA VAL A 426 -16.28 -11.00 -14.79
C VAL A 426 -17.38 -11.64 -13.94
N ILE A 427 -18.59 -11.79 -14.50
CA ILE A 427 -19.69 -12.48 -13.83
C ILE A 427 -19.34 -13.94 -13.54
N LYS A 428 -18.69 -14.64 -14.50
CA LYS A 428 -18.22 -16.01 -14.28
C LYS A 428 -17.24 -16.07 -13.10
N TYR A 429 -16.26 -15.17 -13.05
CA TYR A 429 -15.28 -15.11 -11.96
C TYR A 429 -15.95 -14.89 -10.60
N ILE A 430 -16.94 -13.99 -10.51
CA ILE A 430 -17.71 -13.76 -9.28
C ILE A 430 -18.44 -15.03 -8.88
N PHE A 431 -19.17 -15.64 -9.80
CA PHE A 431 -20.00 -16.81 -9.51
C PHE A 431 -19.16 -18.01 -9.10
N VAL A 432 -18.08 -18.30 -9.84
CA VAL A 432 -17.17 -19.40 -9.53
C VAL A 432 -16.45 -19.18 -8.19
N SER A 433 -16.01 -17.95 -7.91
CA SER A 433 -15.33 -17.65 -6.65
C SER A 433 -16.28 -17.81 -5.45
N ILE A 434 -17.52 -17.35 -5.54
CA ILE A 434 -18.52 -17.54 -4.49
C ILE A 434 -18.79 -19.01 -4.23
N ILE A 435 -18.93 -19.83 -5.28
CA ILE A 435 -19.19 -21.26 -5.12
C ILE A 435 -17.98 -21.96 -4.49
N THR A 436 -16.79 -21.81 -5.05
CA THR A 436 -15.62 -22.57 -4.61
C THR A 436 -15.10 -22.14 -3.24
N ILE A 437 -14.99 -20.83 -3.04
CA ILE A 437 -14.49 -20.28 -1.77
C ILE A 437 -15.58 -20.38 -0.69
N GLY A 438 -16.86 -20.15 -1.05
CA GLY A 438 -17.98 -20.33 -0.15
C GLY A 438 -18.13 -21.79 0.30
N PHE A 439 -17.95 -22.76 -0.59
CA PHE A 439 -17.93 -24.18 -0.24
C PHE A 439 -16.75 -24.51 0.68
N SER A 440 -15.56 -24.02 0.37
CA SER A 440 -14.39 -24.22 1.21
C SER A 440 -14.56 -23.59 2.60
N TYR A 441 -15.18 -22.40 2.68
CA TYR A 441 -15.54 -21.77 3.94
C TYR A 441 -16.56 -22.60 4.73
N TYR A 442 -17.59 -23.13 4.05
CA TYR A 442 -18.56 -24.01 4.68
C TYR A 442 -17.89 -25.23 5.33
N LEU A 443 -16.96 -25.88 4.61
CA LEU A 443 -16.16 -26.97 5.20
C LEU A 443 -15.34 -26.48 6.40
N SER A 444 -14.79 -25.27 6.36
CA SER A 444 -14.02 -24.73 7.46
C SER A 444 -14.83 -24.52 8.75
N LEU A 445 -16.16 -24.34 8.66
CA LEU A 445 -17.01 -24.20 9.84
C LEU A 445 -17.08 -25.48 10.68
N GLU A 446 -16.91 -26.64 10.04
CA GLU A 446 -16.91 -27.94 10.74
C GLU A 446 -15.53 -28.41 11.19
N PHE A 447 -14.50 -28.11 10.37
CA PHE A 447 -13.17 -28.74 10.56
C PHE A 447 -12.09 -27.77 11.04
N LEU A 448 -12.33 -26.42 11.04
CA LEU A 448 -11.36 -25.47 11.50
C LEU A 448 -11.58 -25.14 12.99
N GLU A 449 -10.76 -25.72 13.84
CA GLU A 449 -10.75 -25.39 15.26
C GLU A 449 -10.06 -24.06 15.52
N PHE A 450 -10.71 -23.16 16.28
CA PHE A 450 -10.15 -21.88 16.69
C PHE A 450 -9.14 -22.11 17.83
N ASN A 451 -7.86 -22.22 17.47
CA ASN A 451 -6.76 -22.43 18.41
C ASN A 451 -5.91 -21.14 18.49
N PRO A 452 -5.60 -20.63 19.71
CA PRO A 452 -4.75 -19.45 19.86
C PRO A 452 -3.34 -19.59 19.29
N SER A 453 -2.84 -20.82 19.17
CA SER A 453 -1.52 -21.09 18.58
C SER A 453 -1.51 -20.82 17.08
N LEU A 454 -0.65 -19.88 16.63
CA LEU A 454 -0.45 -19.57 15.22
C LEU A 454 -0.04 -20.79 14.39
N ILE A 455 0.84 -21.63 14.96
CA ILE A 455 1.41 -22.80 14.27
C ILE A 455 0.36 -23.85 13.96
N HIS A 456 -0.68 -23.96 14.79
CA HIS A 456 -1.78 -24.87 14.56
C HIS A 456 -2.91 -24.25 13.73
N PHE A 457 -3.27 -22.99 14.01
CA PHE A 457 -4.43 -22.36 13.38
C PHE A 457 -4.16 -21.92 11.94
N VAL A 458 -3.05 -21.19 11.70
CA VAL A 458 -2.78 -20.57 10.39
C VAL A 458 -2.58 -21.59 9.27
N PRO A 459 -1.81 -22.69 9.43
CA PRO A 459 -1.70 -23.70 8.38
C PRO A 459 -3.04 -24.34 8.02
N ASN A 460 -3.89 -24.65 9.02
CA ASN A 460 -5.21 -25.20 8.79
C ASN A 460 -6.13 -24.21 8.06
N LEU A 461 -6.10 -22.93 8.45
CA LEU A 461 -6.81 -21.88 7.73
C LEU A 461 -6.35 -21.77 6.27
N LEU A 462 -5.03 -21.80 6.04
CA LEU A 462 -4.45 -21.73 4.69
C LEU A 462 -4.80 -22.94 3.83
N LEU A 463 -5.00 -24.12 4.41
CA LEU A 463 -5.51 -25.30 3.68
C LEU A 463 -6.89 -25.02 3.09
N PHE A 464 -7.84 -24.49 3.87
CA PHE A 464 -9.17 -24.17 3.37
C PHE A 464 -9.14 -23.04 2.34
N VAL A 465 -8.37 -21.97 2.59
CA VAL A 465 -8.16 -20.91 1.63
C VAL A 465 -7.57 -21.46 0.32
N GLY A 466 -6.58 -22.34 0.42
CA GLY A 466 -5.94 -23.00 -0.72
C GLY A 466 -6.91 -23.90 -1.50
N LEU A 467 -7.74 -24.68 -0.81
CA LEU A 467 -8.78 -25.51 -1.44
C LEU A 467 -9.76 -24.63 -2.26
N GLY A 468 -10.22 -23.52 -1.68
CA GLY A 468 -11.09 -22.59 -2.38
C GLY A 468 -10.45 -21.98 -3.62
N LEU A 469 -9.16 -21.59 -3.52
CA LEU A 469 -8.40 -21.05 -4.66
C LEU A 469 -8.14 -22.08 -5.76
N ILE A 470 -7.74 -23.29 -5.39
CA ILE A 470 -7.54 -24.40 -6.35
C ILE A 470 -8.85 -24.70 -7.05
N GLY A 471 -9.95 -24.81 -6.32
CA GLY A 471 -11.28 -25.00 -6.89
C GLY A 471 -11.66 -23.89 -7.87
N TYR A 472 -11.37 -22.62 -7.50
CA TYR A 472 -11.59 -21.48 -8.40
C TYR A 472 -10.76 -21.58 -9.68
N LEU A 473 -9.47 -21.87 -9.58
CA LEU A 473 -8.60 -22.00 -10.76
C LEU A 473 -9.03 -23.15 -11.68
N VAL A 474 -9.36 -24.29 -11.10
CA VAL A 474 -9.82 -25.48 -11.86
C VAL A 474 -11.14 -25.18 -12.58
N LEU A 475 -12.16 -24.68 -11.87
CA LEU A 475 -13.45 -24.40 -12.48
C LEU A 475 -13.38 -23.28 -13.52
N THR A 476 -12.62 -22.22 -13.27
CA THR A 476 -12.46 -21.13 -14.27
C THR A 476 -11.72 -21.60 -15.51
N TYR A 477 -10.74 -22.51 -15.39
CA TYR A 477 -10.05 -23.11 -16.53
C TYR A 477 -11.04 -23.87 -17.46
N PHE A 478 -12.03 -24.58 -16.91
CA PHE A 478 -13.02 -25.30 -17.71
C PHE A 478 -14.15 -24.42 -18.27
N ILE A 479 -14.54 -23.36 -17.53
CA ILE A 479 -15.72 -22.55 -17.88
C ILE A 479 -15.35 -21.35 -18.78
N ASP A 480 -14.10 -20.83 -18.69
CA ASP A 480 -13.70 -19.63 -19.39
C ASP A 480 -12.52 -19.85 -20.34
N GLU A 481 -12.79 -19.77 -21.65
CA GLU A 481 -11.78 -19.97 -22.70
C GLU A 481 -10.59 -19.01 -22.61
N LYS A 482 -10.78 -17.78 -22.08
CA LYS A 482 -9.69 -16.82 -21.90
C LYS A 482 -8.74 -17.24 -20.78
N THR A 483 -9.30 -17.69 -19.67
CA THR A 483 -8.50 -18.27 -18.58
C THR A 483 -7.75 -19.51 -19.08
N LYS A 484 -8.41 -20.38 -19.83
CA LYS A 484 -7.76 -21.57 -20.43
C LYS A 484 -6.56 -21.17 -21.29
N LYS A 485 -6.73 -20.24 -22.23
CA LYS A 485 -5.63 -19.74 -23.08
C LYS A 485 -4.48 -19.10 -22.26
N LEU A 486 -4.80 -18.37 -21.19
CA LEU A 486 -3.81 -17.77 -20.31
C LEU A 486 -2.99 -18.86 -19.59
N VAL A 487 -3.66 -19.83 -18.98
CA VAL A 487 -3.00 -20.93 -18.26
C VAL A 487 -2.16 -21.78 -19.22
N ASP A 488 -2.70 -22.12 -20.40
CA ASP A 488 -1.99 -22.88 -21.42
C ASP A 488 -0.75 -22.13 -21.92
N SER A 489 -0.80 -20.81 -22.06
CA SER A 489 0.38 -20.00 -22.43
C SER A 489 1.47 -20.03 -21.36
N ILE A 490 1.08 -19.93 -20.09
CA ILE A 490 2.02 -20.02 -18.94
C ILE A 490 2.66 -21.41 -18.89
N ILE A 491 1.87 -22.47 -19.01
CA ILE A 491 2.36 -23.84 -19.00
C ILE A 491 3.36 -24.08 -20.16
N ASN A 492 3.06 -23.54 -21.33
CA ASN A 492 3.92 -23.69 -22.51
C ASN A 492 5.24 -22.90 -22.40
N GLU A 493 5.24 -21.77 -21.66
CA GLU A 493 6.47 -21.02 -21.37
C GLU A 493 7.36 -21.70 -20.32
N ILE A 494 6.77 -22.46 -19.39
CA ILE A 494 7.49 -23.18 -18.33
C ILE A 494 8.03 -24.53 -18.81
N LYS A 495 7.45 -25.15 -19.84
CA LYS A 495 7.98 -26.38 -20.43
C LYS A 495 9.37 -26.10 -21.00
N PRO A 496 10.42 -26.80 -20.52
CA PRO A 496 11.75 -26.65 -21.10
C PRO A 496 11.71 -27.01 -22.58
N LYS A 497 12.22 -26.09 -23.41
CA LYS A 497 12.44 -26.35 -24.85
C LYS A 497 13.53 -27.38 -25.03
#